data_fb5c658d09fa2a8adc111658c4f664bb
#
_entry.id   fb5c658d09fa2a8adc111658c4f664bb
#
_cell.length_a   1.000
_cell.length_b   1.000
_cell.length_c   1.000
_cell.angle_alpha   90.00
_cell.angle_beta   90.00
_cell.angle_gamma   90.00
#
_symmetry.space_group_name_H-M   'P 1'
#
loop_
_entity.id
_entity.type
_entity.pdbx_description
1 polymer ?
#
loop_
_entity_poly.entity_id
_entity_poly.type
_entity_poly.pdbx_seq_one_letter_code
_entity_poly.pdbx_strand_id
1 'polypeptide(L)'
;MIVLCVLYWLLGMHFFMHNPGGAGLYLPFNAWGWIFASLVMGLGLWQVTLRQRLLFSPLQAGLWVGGLLLLLPMLYPGFSFKDYAIPRVLGFFAGLLFLFGLYQWRFNRLQRDRLLYLILIAIAMEAVLGLLQFYLLTPGNWIGYDTKVNRPYGIFQQPNVMATFMATGIALAIWLELRRASGRVLIALRYGVILSAALLLVVLQSRVGQLGGLLALFLLMPQLYRQRLLWRILGLIILAVAIGLLSQYLMAGAKRGLEIYQSGGMRSIYWPYAAKLIAQAPWSGWGYGSFESVFLHHYMADKALNPSMVQIEYNLDHPHNEFLYWAVEGGIAPMVGMVTMGGALLWRLASVRWVNAMALLALVTPILLHTQTEYPLYHAIVLWWLLLTLIYIIDTDIEEANLSSRGFSSWWDVECRPWLLLRFIAIAIPLLVVPFMLTAIHTAWVVTKYERGGYKEPMLLLDIVNPMAWLTRVEFDVNSVRLMVGLQTKNEAELTAYLEWGQAFVSHTPRANIYANMVIALNALGRRDEANAMRSEALKLYPTDPLLTGSAATAVISGVDQTGKRTANTK
;
A
#
# COMPACT_ATOMS: atom_id res chain seq x y z
N MET A 1 15.73 1.85 -20.82
CA MET A 1 14.93 1.07 -19.84
C MET A 1 15.79 0.38 -18.78
N ILE A 2 16.78 -0.45 -19.09
CA ILE A 2 17.59 -1.15 -18.08
C ILE A 2 18.24 -0.17 -17.08
N VAL A 3 18.83 0.94 -17.55
CA VAL A 3 19.41 1.98 -16.69
C VAL A 3 18.36 2.55 -15.72
N LEU A 4 17.16 2.83 -16.22
CA LEU A 4 16.05 3.31 -15.38
C LEU A 4 15.66 2.27 -14.31
N CYS A 5 15.62 0.99 -14.67
CA CYS A 5 15.38 -0.10 -13.70
C CYS A 5 16.51 -0.18 -12.67
N VAL A 6 17.77 -0.02 -13.07
CA VAL A 6 18.92 0.02 -12.14
C VAL A 6 18.77 1.19 -11.16
N LEU A 7 18.51 2.40 -11.68
CA LEU A 7 18.35 3.60 -10.85
C LEU A 7 17.20 3.45 -9.83
N TYR A 8 16.08 2.86 -10.24
CA TYR A 8 14.97 2.67 -9.32
C TYR A 8 15.20 1.53 -8.33
N TRP A 9 15.45 0.30 -8.83
CA TRP A 9 15.53 -0.87 -7.96
C TRP A 9 16.73 -0.86 -7.02
N LEU A 10 17.84 -0.21 -7.39
CA LEU A 10 19.05 -0.18 -6.56
C LEU A 10 19.23 1.13 -5.77
N LEU A 11 18.53 2.21 -6.14
CA LEU A 11 18.69 3.51 -5.48
C LEU A 11 17.35 4.10 -5.05
N GLY A 12 16.44 4.35 -6.00
CA GLY A 12 15.21 5.11 -5.74
C GLY A 12 14.28 4.47 -4.71
N MET A 13 14.11 3.15 -4.74
CA MET A 13 13.27 2.46 -3.77
C MET A 13 13.85 2.43 -2.34
N HIS A 14 15.17 2.63 -2.21
CA HIS A 14 15.86 2.67 -0.91
C HIS A 14 16.06 4.10 -0.38
N PHE A 15 15.41 5.08 -1.02
CA PHE A 15 15.55 6.48 -0.61
C PHE A 15 14.94 6.70 0.78
N PHE A 16 15.81 7.07 1.72
CA PHE A 16 15.41 7.39 3.08
C PHE A 16 15.43 8.91 3.31
N MET A 17 14.35 9.41 3.89
CA MET A 17 14.24 10.75 4.46
C MET A 17 13.38 10.65 5.71
N HIS A 18 13.73 11.38 6.76
CA HIS A 18 12.89 11.45 7.94
C HIS A 18 11.48 11.91 7.58
N ASN A 19 10.49 11.22 8.12
CA ASN A 19 9.08 11.45 7.88
C ASN A 19 8.29 11.07 9.13
N PRO A 20 7.02 11.46 9.22
CA PRO A 20 6.18 11.15 10.37
C PRO A 20 5.60 9.73 10.34
N GLY A 21 5.97 8.91 9.37
CA GLY A 21 5.35 7.60 9.12
C GLY A 21 4.00 7.71 8.41
N GLY A 22 3.33 6.58 8.23
CA GLY A 22 2.06 6.49 7.52
C GLY A 22 2.17 5.59 6.28
N ALA A 23 1.46 5.93 5.21
CA ALA A 23 1.39 5.18 3.96
C ALA A 23 1.45 6.10 2.74
N GLY A 24 1.62 5.54 1.56
CA GLY A 24 1.59 6.30 0.31
C GLY A 24 2.67 7.39 0.26
N LEU A 25 2.31 8.60 -0.17
CA LEU A 25 3.26 9.71 -0.30
C LEU A 25 3.82 10.25 1.03
N TYR A 26 3.27 9.82 2.18
CA TYR A 26 3.90 10.09 3.49
C TYR A 26 5.25 9.38 3.64
N LEU A 27 5.52 8.36 2.85
CA LEU A 27 6.79 7.67 2.77
C LEU A 27 7.55 8.13 1.52
N PRO A 28 8.64 8.89 1.65
CA PRO A 28 9.30 9.58 0.53
C PRO A 28 9.80 8.67 -0.59
N PHE A 29 10.17 7.41 -0.30
CA PHE A 29 10.56 6.45 -1.33
C PHE A 29 9.43 6.15 -2.34
N ASN A 30 8.16 6.31 -1.94
CA ASN A 30 7.03 6.09 -2.84
C ASN A 30 6.98 7.15 -3.96
N ALA A 31 7.41 8.39 -3.70
CA ALA A 31 7.50 9.41 -4.74
C ALA A 31 8.49 9.00 -5.85
N TRP A 32 9.63 8.41 -5.49
CA TRP A 32 10.56 7.84 -6.48
C TRP A 32 9.95 6.68 -7.28
N GLY A 33 9.09 5.89 -6.65
CA GLY A 33 8.35 4.84 -7.35
C GLY A 33 7.40 5.40 -8.41
N TRP A 34 6.73 6.51 -8.15
CA TRP A 34 5.87 7.19 -9.12
C TRP A 34 6.68 7.85 -10.25
N ILE A 35 7.83 8.47 -9.92
CA ILE A 35 8.76 9.00 -10.94
C ILE A 35 9.18 7.89 -11.89
N PHE A 36 9.65 6.75 -11.35
CA PHE A 36 10.03 5.59 -12.14
C PHE A 36 8.89 5.11 -13.05
N ALA A 37 7.70 4.94 -12.50
CA ALA A 37 6.55 4.46 -13.25
C ALA A 37 6.16 5.42 -14.38
N SER A 38 6.15 6.73 -14.12
CA SER A 38 5.83 7.73 -15.14
C SER A 38 6.81 7.69 -16.33
N LEU A 39 8.09 7.47 -16.04
CA LEU A 39 9.12 7.31 -17.08
C LEU A 39 8.94 5.98 -17.85
N VAL A 40 8.58 4.87 -17.17
CA VAL A 40 8.26 3.60 -17.84
C VAL A 40 7.06 3.75 -18.77
N MET A 41 5.99 4.40 -18.30
CA MET A 41 4.79 4.70 -19.07
C MET A 41 5.11 5.56 -20.30
N GLY A 42 5.78 6.70 -20.07
CA GLY A 42 6.15 7.63 -21.14
C GLY A 42 7.04 6.98 -22.19
N LEU A 43 8.11 6.31 -21.77
CA LEU A 43 9.02 5.62 -22.68
C LEU A 43 8.34 4.43 -23.38
N GLY A 44 7.41 3.72 -22.72
CA GLY A 44 6.64 2.65 -23.34
C GLY A 44 5.74 3.17 -24.47
N LEU A 45 4.98 4.23 -24.20
CA LEU A 45 4.16 4.91 -25.22
C LEU A 45 5.03 5.45 -26.37
N TRP A 46 6.20 5.99 -26.05
CA TRP A 46 7.15 6.44 -27.07
C TRP A 46 7.60 5.30 -28.01
N GLN A 47 7.84 4.08 -27.46
CA GLN A 47 8.17 2.90 -28.28
C GLN A 47 7.06 2.54 -29.28
N VAL A 48 5.79 2.67 -28.89
CA VAL A 48 4.65 2.49 -29.81
C VAL A 48 4.78 3.43 -31.01
N THR A 49 5.13 4.70 -30.77
CA THR A 49 5.25 5.70 -31.85
C THR A 49 6.43 5.45 -32.79
N LEU A 50 7.53 4.90 -32.27
CA LEU A 50 8.71 4.55 -33.08
C LEU A 50 8.44 3.33 -33.97
N ARG A 51 7.73 2.34 -33.41
CA ARG A 51 7.43 1.10 -34.13
C ARG A 51 6.17 1.17 -34.98
N GLN A 52 5.32 2.19 -34.75
CA GLN A 52 3.98 2.32 -35.31
C GLN A 52 3.10 1.08 -35.08
N ARG A 53 3.42 0.31 -34.05
CA ARG A 53 2.75 -0.93 -33.68
C ARG A 53 2.56 -1.00 -32.16
N LEU A 54 1.41 -1.50 -31.75
CA LEU A 54 1.00 -1.66 -30.37
C LEU A 54 0.92 -3.15 -30.06
N LEU A 55 1.62 -3.58 -29.01
CA LEU A 55 1.58 -4.93 -28.51
C LEU A 55 0.59 -5.03 -27.34
N PHE A 56 -0.35 -5.96 -27.44
CA PHE A 56 -1.38 -6.14 -26.42
C PHE A 56 -1.64 -7.64 -26.19
N SER A 57 -1.79 -8.06 -24.95
CA SER A 57 -2.04 -9.46 -24.62
C SER A 57 -3.49 -9.69 -24.19
N PRO A 58 -4.01 -10.92 -24.31
CA PRO A 58 -5.33 -11.27 -23.77
C PRO A 58 -5.43 -11.07 -22.26
N LEU A 59 -4.32 -11.24 -21.50
CA LEU A 59 -4.30 -10.95 -20.08
C LEU A 59 -4.52 -9.46 -19.83
N GLN A 60 -3.81 -8.59 -20.56
CA GLN A 60 -4.04 -7.14 -20.46
C GLN A 60 -5.49 -6.78 -20.76
N ALA A 61 -6.11 -7.40 -21.78
CA ALA A 61 -7.51 -7.14 -22.09
C ALA A 61 -8.43 -7.43 -20.89
N GLY A 62 -8.23 -8.58 -20.23
CA GLY A 62 -8.99 -8.92 -19.03
C GLY A 62 -8.74 -7.95 -17.86
N LEU A 63 -7.49 -7.51 -17.68
CA LEU A 63 -7.16 -6.53 -16.65
C LEU A 63 -7.78 -5.14 -16.93
N TRP A 64 -7.81 -4.69 -18.21
CA TRP A 64 -8.46 -3.44 -18.59
C TRP A 64 -9.98 -3.52 -18.46
N VAL A 65 -10.61 -4.62 -18.88
CA VAL A 65 -12.06 -4.82 -18.70
C VAL A 65 -12.43 -4.80 -17.23
N GLY A 66 -11.68 -5.54 -16.39
CA GLY A 66 -11.88 -5.51 -14.94
C GLY A 66 -11.68 -4.11 -14.36
N GLY A 67 -10.64 -3.38 -14.81
CA GLY A 67 -10.38 -2.00 -14.39
C GLY A 67 -11.52 -1.03 -14.76
N LEU A 68 -12.09 -1.14 -15.96
CA LEU A 68 -13.24 -0.32 -16.35
C LEU A 68 -14.46 -0.58 -15.47
N LEU A 69 -14.66 -1.82 -15.00
CA LEU A 69 -15.71 -2.14 -14.02
C LEU A 69 -15.41 -1.52 -12.64
N LEU A 70 -14.13 -1.41 -12.24
CA LEU A 70 -13.74 -0.66 -11.05
C LEU A 70 -13.96 0.85 -11.20
N LEU A 71 -13.90 1.39 -12.41
CA LEU A 71 -14.17 2.80 -12.67
C LEU A 71 -15.66 3.14 -12.63
N LEU A 72 -16.52 2.18 -12.97
CA LEU A 72 -17.95 2.43 -13.15
C LEU A 72 -18.63 3.14 -11.97
N PRO A 73 -18.36 2.82 -10.67
CA PRO A 73 -18.97 3.51 -9.54
C PRO A 73 -18.65 5.01 -9.45
N MET A 74 -17.55 5.49 -10.06
CA MET A 74 -17.27 6.92 -10.16
C MET A 74 -18.36 7.70 -10.92
N LEU A 75 -19.11 7.01 -11.79
CA LEU A 75 -20.19 7.58 -12.61
C LEU A 75 -21.55 7.53 -11.92
N TYR A 76 -21.72 6.80 -10.80
CA TYR A 76 -22.99 6.71 -10.11
C TYR A 76 -23.41 8.08 -9.54
N PRO A 77 -24.67 8.51 -9.70
CA PRO A 77 -25.14 9.77 -9.15
C PRO A 77 -25.32 9.72 -7.62
N GLY A 78 -25.34 10.87 -6.98
CA GLY A 78 -25.77 11.03 -5.57
C GLY A 78 -24.72 10.71 -4.51
N PHE A 79 -23.48 10.39 -4.84
CA PHE A 79 -22.40 10.16 -3.88
C PHE A 79 -21.49 11.41 -3.73
N SER A 80 -21.32 11.88 -2.50
CA SER A 80 -20.64 13.15 -2.20
C SER A 80 -19.12 13.03 -2.04
N PHE A 81 -18.57 11.82 -1.81
CA PHE A 81 -17.17 11.65 -1.40
C PHE A 81 -16.25 11.08 -2.49
N LYS A 82 -16.70 11.06 -3.75
CA LYS A 82 -15.94 10.48 -4.87
C LYS A 82 -14.54 11.05 -5.04
N ASP A 83 -14.35 12.33 -4.72
CA ASP A 83 -13.06 13.01 -4.86
C ASP A 83 -11.97 12.37 -4.00
N TYR A 84 -12.33 11.83 -2.84
CA TYR A 84 -11.40 11.11 -1.97
C TYR A 84 -10.93 9.76 -2.54
N ALA A 85 -11.68 9.20 -3.50
CA ALA A 85 -11.30 7.97 -4.18
C ALA A 85 -10.45 8.22 -5.44
N ILE A 86 -10.38 9.45 -5.95
CA ILE A 86 -9.63 9.81 -7.17
C ILE A 86 -8.18 9.30 -7.12
N PRO A 87 -7.38 9.52 -6.04
CA PRO A 87 -6.00 9.05 -5.99
C PRO A 87 -5.88 7.53 -6.14
N ARG A 88 -6.81 6.76 -5.54
CA ARG A 88 -6.86 5.29 -5.63
C ARG A 88 -7.15 4.84 -7.06
N VAL A 89 -8.18 5.42 -7.69
CA VAL A 89 -8.57 5.09 -9.06
C VAL A 89 -7.48 5.45 -10.04
N LEU A 90 -6.90 6.67 -9.93
CA LEU A 90 -5.77 7.09 -10.76
C LEU A 90 -4.55 6.17 -10.57
N GLY A 91 -4.24 5.80 -9.33
CA GLY A 91 -3.14 4.88 -9.03
C GLY A 91 -3.32 3.50 -9.66
N PHE A 92 -4.55 3.00 -9.66
CA PHE A 92 -4.88 1.72 -10.31
C PHE A 92 -4.68 1.81 -11.83
N PHE A 93 -5.24 2.84 -12.51
CA PHE A 93 -5.10 3.00 -13.96
C PHE A 93 -3.67 3.34 -14.38
N ALA A 94 -2.92 4.09 -13.58
CA ALA A 94 -1.50 4.28 -13.78
C ALA A 94 -0.74 2.94 -13.73
N GLY A 95 -1.16 2.02 -12.87
CA GLY A 95 -0.64 0.66 -12.86
C GLY A 95 -0.91 -0.11 -14.15
N LEU A 96 -2.14 -0.06 -14.67
CA LEU A 96 -2.46 -0.68 -15.96
C LEU A 96 -1.64 -0.07 -17.12
N LEU A 97 -1.43 1.24 -17.10
CA LEU A 97 -0.62 1.94 -18.09
C LEU A 97 0.88 1.63 -17.94
N PHE A 98 1.37 1.48 -16.70
CA PHE A 98 2.72 0.98 -16.44
C PHE A 98 2.93 -0.42 -17.00
N LEU A 99 2.00 -1.32 -16.74
CA LEU A 99 2.01 -2.68 -17.29
C LEU A 99 2.00 -2.65 -18.82
N PHE A 100 1.10 -1.85 -19.41
CA PHE A 100 1.07 -1.63 -20.85
C PHE A 100 2.43 -1.14 -21.39
N GLY A 101 3.05 -0.18 -20.71
CA GLY A 101 4.39 0.32 -21.05
C GLY A 101 5.46 -0.77 -21.07
N LEU A 102 5.43 -1.69 -20.10
CA LEU A 102 6.38 -2.82 -20.05
C LEU A 102 6.28 -3.72 -21.29
N TYR A 103 5.08 -4.00 -21.79
CA TYR A 103 4.91 -4.82 -23.00
C TYR A 103 5.51 -4.16 -24.24
N GLN A 104 5.45 -2.85 -24.34
CA GLN A 104 5.96 -2.15 -25.53
C GLN A 104 7.49 -2.23 -25.67
N TRP A 105 8.21 -2.55 -24.60
CA TRP A 105 9.66 -2.78 -24.63
C TRP A 105 10.05 -4.10 -25.27
N ARG A 106 9.14 -5.09 -25.31
CA ARG A 106 9.38 -6.39 -25.93
C ARG A 106 10.70 -7.02 -25.46
N PHE A 107 10.91 -7.05 -24.14
CA PHE A 107 12.14 -7.60 -23.56
C PHE A 107 12.37 -9.06 -24.00
N ASN A 108 13.55 -9.34 -24.50
CA ASN A 108 13.97 -10.71 -24.71
C ASN A 108 14.26 -11.41 -23.36
N ARG A 109 14.42 -12.73 -23.40
CA ARG A 109 14.61 -13.55 -22.19
C ARG A 109 15.77 -13.05 -21.32
N LEU A 110 16.92 -12.70 -21.91
CA LEU A 110 18.09 -12.22 -21.18
C LEU A 110 17.79 -10.88 -20.45
N GLN A 111 17.06 -9.98 -21.11
CA GLN A 111 16.68 -8.70 -20.50
C GLN A 111 15.68 -8.88 -19.36
N ARG A 112 14.72 -9.82 -19.48
CA ARG A 112 13.81 -10.18 -18.39
C ARG A 112 14.57 -10.80 -17.21
N ASP A 113 15.48 -11.72 -17.46
CA ASP A 113 16.29 -12.33 -16.41
C ASP A 113 17.15 -11.28 -15.70
N ARG A 114 17.75 -10.32 -16.42
CA ARG A 114 18.47 -9.17 -15.83
C ARG A 114 17.56 -8.31 -14.94
N LEU A 115 16.33 -8.02 -15.38
CA LEU A 115 15.35 -7.28 -14.58
C LEU A 115 15.01 -8.04 -13.28
N LEU A 116 14.78 -9.35 -13.36
CA LEU A 116 14.49 -10.17 -12.19
C LEU A 116 15.69 -10.25 -11.22
N TYR A 117 16.92 -10.27 -11.73
CA TYR A 117 18.11 -10.20 -10.85
C TYR A 117 18.30 -8.82 -10.23
N LEU A 118 17.97 -7.72 -10.89
CA LEU A 118 17.96 -6.39 -10.29
C LEU A 118 16.95 -6.33 -9.12
N ILE A 119 15.75 -6.85 -9.32
CA ILE A 119 14.74 -6.96 -8.26
C ILE A 119 15.26 -7.84 -7.12
N LEU A 120 15.90 -8.96 -7.41
CA LEU A 120 16.46 -9.85 -6.39
C LEU A 120 17.59 -9.16 -5.58
N ILE A 121 18.40 -8.33 -6.21
CA ILE A 121 19.43 -7.52 -5.53
C ILE A 121 18.74 -6.50 -4.61
N ALA A 122 17.70 -5.82 -5.06
CA ALA A 122 16.93 -4.89 -4.23
C ALA A 122 16.34 -5.59 -2.99
N ILE A 123 15.81 -6.80 -3.17
CA ILE A 123 15.32 -7.63 -2.05
C ILE A 123 16.48 -8.01 -1.11
N ALA A 124 17.64 -8.34 -1.64
CA ALA A 124 18.83 -8.61 -0.81
C ALA A 124 19.27 -7.39 0.01
N MET A 125 19.22 -6.19 -0.59
CA MET A 125 19.53 -4.93 0.11
C MET A 125 18.56 -4.69 1.27
N GLU A 126 17.27 -4.87 1.05
CA GLU A 126 16.27 -4.76 2.11
C GLU A 126 16.44 -5.86 3.17
N ALA A 127 16.79 -7.09 2.76
CA ALA A 127 17.10 -8.14 3.71
C ALA A 127 18.28 -7.78 4.60
N VAL A 128 19.35 -7.21 4.03
CA VAL A 128 20.49 -6.70 4.82
C VAL A 128 20.04 -5.58 5.77
N LEU A 129 19.25 -4.61 5.29
CA LEU A 129 18.73 -3.54 6.15
C LEU A 129 17.88 -4.11 7.30
N GLY A 130 16.99 -5.08 7.03
CA GLY A 130 16.20 -5.73 8.06
C GLY A 130 17.03 -6.48 9.10
N LEU A 131 18.12 -7.15 8.67
CA LEU A 131 19.07 -7.79 9.58
C LEU A 131 19.86 -6.76 10.41
N LEU A 132 20.29 -5.64 9.79
CA LEU A 132 20.91 -4.52 10.51
C LEU A 132 19.97 -3.94 11.57
N GLN A 133 18.69 -3.72 11.22
CA GLN A 133 17.67 -3.27 12.16
C GLN A 133 17.51 -4.24 13.34
N PHE A 134 17.57 -5.53 13.09
CA PHE A 134 17.38 -6.54 14.14
C PHE A 134 18.60 -6.75 15.04
N TYR A 135 19.80 -6.82 14.46
CA TYR A 135 21.00 -7.23 15.19
C TYR A 135 21.88 -6.08 15.66
N LEU A 136 21.89 -4.94 14.97
CA LEU A 136 22.92 -3.92 15.16
C LEU A 136 22.36 -2.54 15.56
N LEU A 137 21.15 -2.16 15.10
CA LEU A 137 20.63 -0.84 15.41
C LEU A 137 20.11 -0.79 16.85
N THR A 138 20.50 0.27 17.56
CA THR A 138 20.03 0.58 18.91
C THR A 138 19.10 1.80 18.90
N PRO A 139 18.23 1.98 19.90
CA PRO A 139 17.40 3.18 20.02
C PRO A 139 18.25 4.46 19.95
N GLY A 140 17.73 5.48 19.27
CA GLY A 140 18.45 6.74 19.05
C GLY A 140 19.36 6.77 17.81
N ASN A 141 19.35 5.71 16.97
CA ASN A 141 20.07 5.73 15.70
C ASN A 141 19.49 6.77 14.73
N TRP A 142 20.30 7.16 13.73
CA TRP A 142 19.94 8.22 12.77
C TRP A 142 18.71 7.91 11.91
N ILE A 143 18.37 6.63 11.69
CA ILE A 143 17.16 6.21 10.96
C ILE A 143 15.90 6.46 11.81
N GLY A 144 16.03 6.55 13.13
CA GLY A 144 14.90 6.64 14.06
C GLY A 144 14.21 5.30 14.31
N TYR A 145 14.88 4.18 14.02
CA TYR A 145 14.38 2.84 14.33
C TYR A 145 14.57 2.52 15.81
N ASP A 146 13.50 2.09 16.48
CA ASP A 146 13.54 1.68 17.89
C ASP A 146 13.26 0.18 18.02
N THR A 147 14.29 -0.58 18.38
CA THR A 147 14.23 -2.03 18.57
C THR A 147 13.33 -2.46 19.74
N LYS A 148 13.02 -1.56 20.69
CA LYS A 148 12.17 -1.88 21.85
C LYS A 148 10.71 -1.94 21.48
N VAL A 149 10.29 -1.13 20.50
CA VAL A 149 8.88 -1.00 20.10
C VAL A 149 8.60 -1.53 18.70
N ASN A 150 9.62 -1.63 17.85
CA ASN A 150 9.46 -2.03 16.45
C ASN A 150 10.14 -3.36 16.13
N ARG A 151 9.47 -4.19 15.36
CA ARG A 151 10.08 -5.29 14.60
C ARG A 151 10.77 -4.70 13.37
N PRO A 152 11.77 -5.37 12.76
CA PRO A 152 12.36 -4.90 11.51
C PRO A 152 11.30 -4.58 10.46
N TYR A 153 11.51 -3.52 9.69
CA TYR A 153 10.56 -3.09 8.68
C TYR A 153 11.21 -2.61 7.36
N GLY A 154 12.56 -2.69 7.27
CA GLY A 154 13.29 -2.20 6.11
C GLY A 154 13.08 -0.70 5.89
N ILE A 155 13.03 -0.30 4.62
CA ILE A 155 12.65 1.06 4.22
C ILE A 155 11.14 1.32 4.37
N PHE A 156 10.33 0.26 4.40
CA PHE A 156 8.87 0.34 4.32
C PHE A 156 8.19 0.89 5.57
N GLN A 157 8.87 0.91 6.71
CA GLN A 157 8.33 1.30 8.02
C GLN A 157 7.09 0.49 8.45
N GLN A 158 6.88 -0.68 7.81
CA GLN A 158 5.76 -1.59 8.09
C GLN A 158 6.24 -3.05 7.98
N PRO A 159 6.26 -3.81 9.12
CA PRO A 159 6.78 -5.17 9.14
C PRO A 159 6.05 -6.15 8.21
N ASN A 160 4.73 -5.98 7.99
CA ASN A 160 3.97 -6.88 7.12
C ASN A 160 4.31 -6.66 5.64
N VAL A 161 4.56 -5.41 5.23
CA VAL A 161 5.03 -5.07 3.88
C VAL A 161 6.43 -5.65 3.64
N MET A 162 7.34 -5.46 4.60
CA MET A 162 8.68 -6.06 4.57
C MET A 162 8.60 -7.59 4.44
N ALA A 163 7.75 -8.24 5.23
CA ALA A 163 7.58 -9.69 5.19
C ALA A 163 7.04 -10.19 3.84
N THR A 164 6.11 -9.46 3.24
CA THR A 164 5.61 -9.79 1.89
C THR A 164 6.69 -9.63 0.83
N PHE A 165 7.52 -8.58 0.93
CA PHE A 165 8.64 -8.37 0.04
C PHE A 165 9.67 -9.51 0.16
N MET A 166 9.97 -9.97 1.40
CA MET A 166 10.83 -11.13 1.65
C MET A 166 10.23 -12.44 1.12
N ALA A 167 8.94 -12.69 1.35
CA ALA A 167 8.25 -13.88 0.83
C ALA A 167 8.27 -13.94 -0.70
N THR A 168 8.03 -12.80 -1.37
CA THR A 168 8.15 -12.67 -2.83
C THR A 168 9.60 -12.89 -3.27
N GLY A 169 10.57 -12.43 -2.49
CA GLY A 169 12.00 -12.68 -2.74
C GLY A 169 12.38 -14.13 -2.71
N ILE A 170 11.85 -14.91 -1.76
CA ILE A 170 12.05 -16.38 -1.72
C ILE A 170 11.49 -17.02 -2.98
N ALA A 171 10.25 -16.69 -3.35
CA ALA A 171 9.60 -17.23 -4.54
C ALA A 171 10.41 -16.91 -5.82
N LEU A 172 10.87 -15.65 -5.96
CA LEU A 172 11.67 -15.19 -7.08
C LEU A 172 13.05 -15.87 -7.13
N ALA A 173 13.73 -15.99 -5.99
CA ALA A 173 15.03 -16.65 -5.92
C ALA A 173 14.95 -18.13 -6.32
N ILE A 174 13.91 -18.84 -5.85
CA ILE A 174 13.65 -20.24 -6.24
C ILE A 174 13.30 -20.32 -7.72
N TRP A 175 12.44 -19.43 -8.23
CA TRP A 175 12.10 -19.37 -9.65
C TRP A 175 13.33 -19.18 -10.53
N LEU A 176 14.26 -18.30 -10.17
CA LEU A 176 15.51 -18.07 -10.88
C LEU A 176 16.46 -19.28 -10.77
N GLU A 177 16.46 -20.02 -9.66
CA GLU A 177 17.21 -21.26 -9.52
C GLU A 177 16.67 -22.35 -10.48
N LEU A 178 15.36 -22.46 -10.62
CA LEU A 178 14.71 -23.39 -11.56
C LEU A 178 15.05 -23.08 -13.03
N ARG A 179 15.41 -21.85 -13.36
CA ARG A 179 15.86 -21.41 -14.70
C ARG A 179 17.33 -21.78 -14.99
N ARG A 180 18.06 -22.27 -13.98
CA ARG A 180 19.45 -22.74 -14.08
C ARG A 180 20.43 -21.71 -14.67
N ALA A 181 20.25 -20.43 -14.34
CA ALA A 181 21.24 -19.43 -14.70
C ALA A 181 22.60 -19.77 -14.06
N SER A 182 23.67 -19.83 -14.85
CA SER A 182 25.02 -20.16 -14.42
C SER A 182 25.76 -18.91 -13.91
N GLY A 183 26.69 -19.12 -12.95
CA GLY A 183 27.53 -18.08 -12.37
C GLY A 183 27.54 -18.15 -10.85
N ARG A 184 28.72 -18.28 -10.24
CA ARG A 184 28.87 -18.44 -8.78
C ARG A 184 28.22 -17.29 -7.99
N VAL A 185 28.36 -16.06 -8.48
CA VAL A 185 27.78 -14.86 -7.84
C VAL A 185 26.25 -14.91 -7.86
N LEU A 186 25.64 -15.28 -8.99
CA LEU A 186 24.18 -15.38 -9.10
C LEU A 186 23.62 -16.53 -8.26
N ILE A 187 24.35 -17.64 -8.14
CA ILE A 187 24.00 -18.74 -7.25
C ILE A 187 24.05 -18.25 -5.79
N ALA A 188 25.14 -17.61 -5.38
CA ALA A 188 25.29 -17.07 -4.03
C ALA A 188 24.19 -16.06 -3.69
N LEU A 189 23.82 -15.19 -4.63
CA LEU A 189 22.72 -14.23 -4.45
C LEU A 189 21.39 -14.94 -4.21
N ARG A 190 21.01 -15.92 -5.03
CA ARG A 190 19.75 -16.67 -4.88
C ARG A 190 19.67 -17.38 -3.52
N TYR A 191 20.71 -18.13 -3.16
CA TYR A 191 20.75 -18.86 -1.88
C TYR A 191 20.85 -17.90 -0.69
N GLY A 192 21.59 -16.80 -0.82
CA GLY A 192 21.68 -15.74 0.19
C GLY A 192 20.34 -15.09 0.46
N VAL A 193 19.55 -14.79 -0.59
CA VAL A 193 18.19 -14.24 -0.43
C VAL A 193 17.25 -15.25 0.21
N ILE A 194 17.27 -16.53 -0.21
CA ILE A 194 16.43 -17.56 0.42
C ILE A 194 16.74 -17.66 1.91
N LEU A 195 18.03 -17.69 2.29
CA LEU A 195 18.45 -17.81 3.69
C LEU A 195 18.04 -16.57 4.50
N SER A 196 18.41 -15.38 4.05
CA SER A 196 18.17 -14.13 4.79
C SER A 196 16.69 -13.77 4.87
N ALA A 197 15.95 -13.94 3.77
CA ALA A 197 14.52 -13.66 3.74
C ALA A 197 13.70 -14.65 4.59
N ALA A 198 14.03 -15.96 4.57
CA ALA A 198 13.37 -16.95 5.42
C ALA A 198 13.65 -16.70 6.91
N LEU A 199 14.89 -16.34 7.28
CA LEU A 199 15.24 -15.92 8.62
C LEU A 199 14.42 -14.68 9.04
N LEU A 200 14.37 -13.66 8.18
CA LEU A 200 13.59 -12.45 8.46
C LEU A 200 12.09 -12.73 8.60
N LEU A 201 11.50 -13.64 7.84
CA LEU A 201 10.08 -14.00 8.02
C LEU A 201 9.79 -14.52 9.44
N VAL A 202 10.74 -15.22 10.06
CA VAL A 202 10.62 -15.62 11.47
C VAL A 202 10.69 -14.41 12.38
N VAL A 203 11.70 -13.56 12.21
CA VAL A 203 11.96 -12.40 13.06
C VAL A 203 10.86 -11.34 12.95
N LEU A 204 10.32 -11.14 11.76
CA LEU A 204 9.24 -10.20 11.47
C LEU A 204 7.91 -10.58 12.13
N GLN A 205 7.71 -11.86 12.47
CA GLN A 205 6.46 -12.36 13.09
C GLN A 205 5.19 -11.86 12.36
N SER A 206 5.25 -11.84 11.04
CA SER A 206 4.14 -11.42 10.19
C SER A 206 3.39 -12.62 9.66
N ARG A 207 2.16 -12.83 10.16
CA ARG A 207 1.30 -13.96 9.71
C ARG A 207 1.12 -14.00 8.19
N VAL A 208 0.86 -12.83 7.59
CA VAL A 208 0.62 -12.75 6.13
C VAL A 208 1.89 -13.05 5.34
N GLY A 209 3.04 -12.55 5.77
CA GLY A 209 4.31 -12.86 5.11
C GLY A 209 4.70 -14.33 5.22
N GLN A 210 4.51 -14.93 6.42
CA GLN A 210 4.77 -16.36 6.65
C GLN A 210 3.84 -17.23 5.81
N LEU A 211 2.53 -16.96 5.83
CA LEU A 211 1.55 -17.69 5.04
C LEU A 211 1.81 -17.53 3.53
N GLY A 212 2.12 -16.31 3.07
CA GLY A 212 2.47 -16.03 1.67
C GLY A 212 3.71 -16.80 1.21
N GLY A 213 4.75 -16.82 2.06
CA GLY A 213 5.97 -17.60 1.80
C GLY A 213 5.73 -19.11 1.76
N LEU A 214 4.93 -19.64 2.70
CA LEU A 214 4.56 -21.06 2.74
C LEU A 214 3.73 -21.48 1.52
N LEU A 215 2.73 -20.68 1.14
CA LEU A 215 1.92 -20.94 -0.05
C LEU A 215 2.74 -20.86 -1.33
N ALA A 216 3.63 -19.87 -1.46
CA ALA A 216 4.52 -19.78 -2.60
C ALA A 216 5.46 -20.99 -2.68
N LEU A 217 6.03 -21.42 -1.55
CA LEU A 217 6.85 -22.64 -1.49
C LEU A 217 6.05 -23.88 -1.88
N PHE A 218 4.82 -24.03 -1.36
CA PHE A 218 3.93 -25.13 -1.72
C PHE A 218 3.66 -25.19 -3.23
N LEU A 219 3.38 -24.04 -3.84
CA LEU A 219 3.17 -23.96 -5.29
C LEU A 219 4.43 -24.29 -6.10
N LEU A 220 5.63 -24.05 -5.56
CA LEU A 220 6.90 -24.38 -6.19
C LEU A 220 7.35 -25.84 -6.00
N MET A 221 6.80 -26.55 -4.99
CA MET A 221 7.22 -27.93 -4.66
C MET A 221 7.22 -28.89 -5.84
N PRO A 222 6.18 -28.97 -6.71
CA PRO A 222 6.17 -29.91 -7.83
C PRO A 222 7.34 -29.69 -8.80
N GLN A 223 7.69 -28.42 -9.04
CA GLN A 223 8.81 -28.10 -9.94
C GLN A 223 10.17 -28.37 -9.28
N LEU A 224 10.31 -28.04 -7.99
CA LEU A 224 11.51 -28.37 -7.20
C LEU A 224 11.76 -29.88 -7.13
N TYR A 225 10.71 -30.68 -6.90
CA TYR A 225 10.80 -32.12 -6.88
C TYR A 225 11.29 -32.69 -8.24
N ARG A 226 10.68 -32.25 -9.33
CA ARG A 226 11.07 -32.64 -10.69
C ARG A 226 12.52 -32.31 -11.02
N GLN A 227 13.04 -31.18 -10.52
CA GLN A 227 14.42 -30.75 -10.76
C GLN A 227 15.43 -31.28 -9.71
N ARG A 228 14.96 -32.08 -8.74
CA ARG A 228 15.76 -32.62 -7.62
C ARG A 228 16.39 -31.56 -6.72
N LEU A 229 15.74 -30.41 -6.61
CA LEU A 229 16.18 -29.28 -5.79
C LEU A 229 15.43 -29.17 -4.45
N LEU A 230 14.33 -29.93 -4.28
CA LEU A 230 13.41 -29.82 -3.15
C LEU A 230 14.13 -29.88 -1.79
N TRP A 231 14.87 -30.94 -1.56
CA TRP A 231 15.53 -31.17 -0.27
C TRP A 231 16.62 -30.14 0.04
N ARG A 232 17.33 -29.66 -1.01
CA ARG A 232 18.31 -28.58 -0.85
C ARG A 232 17.66 -27.28 -0.40
N ILE A 233 16.55 -26.88 -1.04
CA ILE A 233 15.82 -25.65 -0.71
C ILE A 233 15.16 -25.78 0.66
N LEU A 234 14.50 -26.89 0.96
CA LEU A 234 13.91 -27.13 2.28
C LEU A 234 14.95 -27.12 3.39
N GLY A 235 16.10 -27.79 3.21
CA GLY A 235 17.19 -27.77 4.18
C GLY A 235 17.70 -26.34 4.48
N LEU A 236 17.83 -25.50 3.45
CA LEU A 236 18.23 -24.10 3.60
C LEU A 236 17.18 -23.28 4.37
N ILE A 237 15.89 -23.48 4.05
CA ILE A 237 14.79 -22.79 4.74
C ILE A 237 14.71 -23.25 6.20
N ILE A 238 14.82 -24.55 6.48
CA ILE A 238 14.85 -25.10 7.84
C ILE A 238 16.00 -24.50 8.65
N LEU A 239 17.20 -24.41 8.05
CA LEU A 239 18.36 -23.78 8.68
C LEU A 239 18.07 -22.29 8.99
N ALA A 240 17.50 -21.55 8.04
CA ALA A 240 17.11 -20.15 8.22
C ALA A 240 16.11 -19.96 9.35
N VAL A 241 15.08 -20.83 9.40
CA VAL A 241 14.07 -20.84 10.46
C VAL A 241 14.68 -21.14 11.83
N ALA A 242 15.57 -22.15 11.90
CA ALA A 242 16.27 -22.49 13.15
C ALA A 242 17.14 -21.32 13.66
N ILE A 243 17.89 -20.67 12.77
CA ILE A 243 18.67 -19.46 13.11
C ILE A 243 17.73 -18.33 13.57
N GLY A 244 16.62 -18.10 12.85
CA GLY A 244 15.65 -17.05 13.20
C GLY A 244 15.02 -17.28 14.58
N LEU A 245 14.61 -18.50 14.91
CA LEU A 245 14.05 -18.86 16.23
C LEU A 245 15.09 -18.71 17.34
N LEU A 246 16.33 -19.17 17.12
CA LEU A 246 17.43 -18.98 18.06
C LEU A 246 17.71 -17.48 18.29
N SER A 247 17.72 -16.69 17.23
CA SER A 247 17.92 -15.25 17.31
C SER A 247 16.81 -14.56 18.10
N GLN A 248 15.55 -14.94 17.88
CA GLN A 248 14.44 -14.44 18.69
C GLN A 248 14.54 -14.83 20.16
N TYR A 249 15.07 -16.01 20.46
CA TYR A 249 15.29 -16.44 21.85
C TYR A 249 16.39 -15.62 22.52
N LEU A 250 17.51 -15.40 21.84
CA LEU A 250 18.70 -14.74 22.40
C LEU A 250 18.60 -13.21 22.43
N MET A 251 17.92 -12.60 21.47
CA MET A 251 17.87 -11.14 21.35
C MET A 251 16.69 -10.54 22.13
N ALA A 252 16.96 -9.46 22.88
CA ALA A 252 15.93 -8.62 23.47
C ALA A 252 15.39 -7.65 22.41
N GLY A 253 14.08 -7.59 22.22
CA GLY A 253 13.45 -6.67 21.25
C GLY A 253 11.93 -6.80 21.25
N ALA A 254 11.27 -6.02 20.40
CA ALA A 254 9.84 -6.10 20.21
C ALA A 254 9.43 -7.49 19.71
N LYS A 255 8.68 -8.23 20.51
CA LYS A 255 8.18 -9.58 20.20
C LYS A 255 6.67 -9.61 20.30
N ARG A 256 6.04 -10.39 19.43
CA ARG A 256 4.63 -10.76 19.58
C ARG A 256 4.54 -12.12 20.26
N GLY A 257 3.62 -12.28 21.20
CA GLY A 257 3.33 -13.56 21.81
C GLY A 257 2.68 -14.55 20.83
N LEU A 258 2.58 -15.83 21.21
CA LEU A 258 1.88 -16.84 20.41
C LEU A 258 0.38 -16.55 20.25
N GLU A 259 -0.17 -15.68 21.06
CA GLU A 259 -1.57 -15.22 21.01
C GLU A 259 -1.98 -14.68 19.63
N ILE A 260 -1.03 -14.11 18.87
CA ILE A 260 -1.31 -13.64 17.50
C ILE A 260 -1.83 -14.75 16.57
N TYR A 261 -1.47 -16.01 16.84
CA TYR A 261 -1.91 -17.14 16.01
C TYR A 261 -3.24 -17.72 16.49
N GLN A 262 -3.75 -17.31 17.67
CA GLN A 262 -4.96 -17.86 18.28
C GLN A 262 -6.24 -17.08 17.90
N SER A 263 -6.11 -15.83 17.45
CA SER A 263 -7.26 -14.99 17.10
C SER A 263 -7.13 -14.33 15.74
N GLY A 264 -8.26 -14.04 15.10
CA GLY A 264 -8.33 -13.21 13.89
C GLY A 264 -8.03 -11.73 14.13
N GLY A 265 -7.89 -11.33 15.42
CA GLY A 265 -7.78 -9.94 15.82
C GLY A 265 -9.04 -9.16 15.43
N MET A 266 -8.90 -7.86 15.26
CA MET A 266 -10.03 -6.97 14.90
C MET A 266 -10.67 -7.31 13.55
N ARG A 267 -10.00 -8.06 12.67
CA ARG A 267 -10.59 -8.52 11.39
C ARG A 267 -11.81 -9.43 11.58
N SER A 268 -11.87 -10.18 12.68
CA SER A 268 -13.05 -10.99 13.03
C SER A 268 -14.30 -10.14 13.30
N ILE A 269 -14.13 -8.84 13.54
CA ILE A 269 -15.22 -7.86 13.71
C ILE A 269 -15.45 -7.11 12.40
N TYR A 270 -14.38 -6.59 11.79
CA TYR A 270 -14.50 -5.70 10.62
C TYR A 270 -15.02 -6.41 9.37
N TRP A 271 -14.59 -7.65 9.10
CA TRP A 271 -14.98 -8.36 7.89
C TRP A 271 -16.46 -8.76 7.87
N PRO A 272 -17.02 -9.38 8.94
CA PRO A 272 -18.45 -9.64 8.98
C PRO A 272 -19.29 -8.37 8.90
N TYR A 273 -18.82 -7.27 9.51
CA TYR A 273 -19.53 -6.01 9.43
C TYR A 273 -19.45 -5.37 8.03
N ALA A 274 -18.31 -5.40 7.38
CA ALA A 274 -18.18 -4.99 5.98
C ALA A 274 -19.10 -5.82 5.05
N ALA A 275 -19.20 -7.14 5.28
CA ALA A 275 -20.13 -8.01 4.55
C ALA A 275 -21.60 -7.60 4.78
N LYS A 276 -21.97 -7.20 6.02
CA LYS A 276 -23.28 -6.64 6.32
C LYS A 276 -23.57 -5.38 5.52
N LEU A 277 -22.60 -4.45 5.47
CA LEU A 277 -22.73 -3.22 4.68
C LEU A 277 -22.90 -3.50 3.18
N ILE A 278 -22.17 -4.48 2.62
CA ILE A 278 -22.34 -4.92 1.23
C ILE A 278 -23.76 -5.46 1.01
N ALA A 279 -24.28 -6.26 1.95
CA ALA A 279 -25.63 -6.82 1.84
C ALA A 279 -26.74 -5.75 1.88
N GLN A 280 -26.48 -4.61 2.55
CA GLN A 280 -27.41 -3.48 2.61
C GLN A 280 -27.42 -2.64 1.32
N ALA A 281 -26.31 -2.57 0.59
CA ALA A 281 -26.19 -1.81 -0.65
C ALA A 281 -25.44 -2.62 -1.74
N PRO A 282 -25.97 -3.79 -2.19
CA PRO A 282 -25.22 -4.72 -3.01
C PRO A 282 -24.94 -4.22 -4.44
N TRP A 283 -25.79 -3.37 -4.99
CA TRP A 283 -25.71 -2.95 -6.39
C TRP A 283 -24.77 -1.76 -6.60
N SER A 284 -24.97 -0.69 -5.85
CA SER A 284 -24.24 0.58 -6.01
C SER A 284 -23.12 0.75 -4.97
N GLY A 285 -23.13 -0.03 -3.88
CA GLY A 285 -22.34 0.25 -2.70
C GLY A 285 -22.80 1.53 -1.99
N TRP A 286 -21.99 2.03 -1.10
CA TRP A 286 -22.21 3.23 -0.30
C TRP A 286 -21.57 4.49 -0.92
N GLY A 287 -20.91 4.36 -2.07
CA GLY A 287 -20.19 5.42 -2.76
C GLY A 287 -18.68 5.38 -2.50
N TYR A 288 -17.92 5.64 -3.56
CA TYR A 288 -16.47 5.72 -3.46
C TYR A 288 -16.05 6.85 -2.53
N GLY A 289 -15.04 6.58 -1.69
CA GLY A 289 -14.51 7.49 -0.68
C GLY A 289 -15.30 7.51 0.63
N SER A 290 -16.39 6.73 0.77
CA SER A 290 -17.28 6.82 1.94
C SER A 290 -16.99 5.82 3.06
N PHE A 291 -16.11 4.85 2.85
CA PHE A 291 -15.95 3.70 3.75
C PHE A 291 -15.79 4.09 5.22
N GLU A 292 -14.89 5.02 5.53
CA GLU A 292 -14.59 5.37 6.92
C GLU A 292 -15.82 5.93 7.66
N SER A 293 -16.49 6.90 7.04
CA SER A 293 -17.69 7.54 7.61
C SER A 293 -18.84 6.53 7.72
N VAL A 294 -19.14 5.80 6.65
CA VAL A 294 -20.21 4.81 6.59
C VAL A 294 -20.00 3.70 7.62
N PHE A 295 -18.79 3.14 7.68
CA PHE A 295 -18.49 2.07 8.62
C PHE A 295 -18.69 2.53 10.07
N LEU A 296 -18.14 3.68 10.45
CA LEU A 296 -18.22 4.18 11.82
C LEU A 296 -19.68 4.48 12.22
N HIS A 297 -20.40 5.24 11.40
CA HIS A 297 -21.76 5.66 11.74
C HIS A 297 -22.69 4.45 11.87
N HIS A 298 -22.66 3.50 10.92
CA HIS A 298 -23.51 2.32 10.96
C HIS A 298 -23.13 1.39 12.13
N TYR A 299 -21.83 1.18 12.35
CA TYR A 299 -21.36 0.34 13.44
C TYR A 299 -21.77 0.88 14.80
N MET A 300 -21.62 2.19 15.03
CA MET A 300 -21.96 2.81 16.30
C MET A 300 -23.47 2.90 16.50
N ALA A 301 -24.26 3.10 15.44
CA ALA A 301 -25.72 3.02 15.50
C ALA A 301 -26.20 1.62 15.92
N ASP A 302 -25.66 0.57 15.29
CA ASP A 302 -25.97 -0.83 15.66
C ASP A 302 -25.53 -1.16 17.09
N LYS A 303 -24.35 -0.66 17.51
CA LYS A 303 -23.86 -0.85 18.87
C LYS A 303 -24.74 -0.18 19.91
N ALA A 304 -25.32 0.97 19.62
CA ALA A 304 -26.26 1.63 20.51
C ALA A 304 -27.53 0.77 20.74
N LEU A 305 -27.95 0.02 19.72
CA LEU A 305 -29.06 -0.93 19.81
C LEU A 305 -28.64 -2.29 20.44
N ASN A 306 -27.39 -2.67 20.27
CA ASN A 306 -26.83 -3.91 20.81
C ASN A 306 -25.53 -3.63 21.61
N PRO A 307 -25.62 -3.29 22.90
CA PRO A 307 -24.46 -2.95 23.73
C PRO A 307 -23.40 -4.05 23.86
N SER A 308 -23.73 -5.31 23.56
CA SER A 308 -22.80 -6.43 23.60
C SER A 308 -21.76 -6.42 22.47
N MET A 309 -21.96 -5.61 21.42
CA MET A 309 -20.95 -5.44 20.37
C MET A 309 -19.68 -4.83 20.93
N VAL A 310 -18.53 -5.23 20.37
CA VAL A 310 -17.21 -4.75 20.78
C VAL A 310 -17.08 -3.24 20.55
N GLN A 311 -16.50 -2.50 21.50
CA GLN A 311 -16.18 -1.10 21.31
C GLN A 311 -15.01 -0.96 20.33
N ILE A 312 -15.17 -0.09 19.30
CA ILE A 312 -14.09 0.32 18.42
C ILE A 312 -13.43 1.55 19.01
N GLU A 313 -12.13 1.47 19.26
CA GLU A 313 -11.36 2.54 19.92
C GLU A 313 -10.76 3.53 18.90
N TYR A 314 -10.71 3.17 17.61
CA TYR A 314 -10.12 3.98 16.55
C TYR A 314 -10.90 3.84 15.24
N ASN A 315 -10.80 4.84 14.42
CA ASN A 315 -11.43 4.84 13.10
C ASN A 315 -10.78 3.83 12.16
N LEU A 316 -11.61 3.23 11.33
CA LEU A 316 -11.21 2.26 10.32
C LEU A 316 -11.37 2.91 8.94
N ASP A 317 -10.27 3.33 8.33
CA ASP A 317 -10.23 3.91 7.00
C ASP A 317 -10.25 2.86 5.87
N HIS A 318 -9.99 1.60 6.22
CA HIS A 318 -9.93 0.47 5.29
C HIS A 318 -10.24 -0.85 6.03
N PRO A 319 -11.05 -1.77 5.45
CA PRO A 319 -11.42 -3.03 6.12
C PRO A 319 -10.27 -4.05 6.20
N HIS A 320 -9.05 -3.69 5.85
CA HIS A 320 -7.90 -4.59 5.72
C HIS A 320 -8.15 -5.77 4.76
N ASN A 321 -8.90 -5.51 3.69
CA ASN A 321 -9.18 -6.46 2.62
C ASN A 321 -9.64 -5.67 1.39
N GLU A 322 -8.88 -5.74 0.30
CA GLU A 322 -9.16 -4.99 -0.93
C GLU A 322 -10.52 -5.34 -1.54
N PHE A 323 -10.87 -6.63 -1.56
CA PHE A 323 -12.13 -7.05 -2.14
C PHE A 323 -13.32 -6.47 -1.38
N LEU A 324 -13.30 -6.54 -0.05
CA LEU A 324 -14.35 -5.96 0.79
C LEU A 324 -14.40 -4.43 0.67
N TYR A 325 -13.23 -3.77 0.58
CA TYR A 325 -13.16 -2.31 0.45
C TYR A 325 -13.88 -1.81 -0.80
N TRP A 326 -13.49 -2.36 -1.95
CA TRP A 326 -14.13 -1.98 -3.23
C TRP A 326 -15.60 -2.39 -3.29
N ALA A 327 -15.97 -3.52 -2.67
CA ALA A 327 -17.32 -4.01 -2.62
C ALA A 327 -18.26 -3.14 -1.77
N VAL A 328 -17.80 -2.71 -0.57
CA VAL A 328 -18.58 -1.80 0.29
C VAL A 328 -18.85 -0.49 -0.43
N GLU A 329 -17.83 0.09 -1.05
CA GLU A 329 -17.97 1.40 -1.67
C GLU A 329 -18.63 1.39 -3.05
N GLY A 330 -18.39 0.36 -3.87
CA GLY A 330 -18.82 0.33 -5.29
C GLY A 330 -19.83 -0.75 -5.64
N GLY A 331 -20.20 -1.61 -4.70
CA GLY A 331 -21.17 -2.71 -4.92
C GLY A 331 -20.66 -3.78 -5.90
N ILE A 332 -21.57 -4.31 -6.71
CA ILE A 332 -21.31 -5.47 -7.58
C ILE A 332 -20.29 -5.19 -8.69
N ALA A 333 -20.23 -3.98 -9.24
CA ALA A 333 -19.38 -3.67 -10.39
C ALA A 333 -17.89 -3.91 -10.11
N PRO A 334 -17.27 -3.35 -9.06
CA PRO A 334 -15.87 -3.63 -8.73
C PRO A 334 -15.63 -5.09 -8.30
N MET A 335 -16.62 -5.77 -7.70
CA MET A 335 -16.51 -7.20 -7.38
C MET A 335 -16.32 -8.02 -8.65
N VAL A 336 -17.19 -7.82 -9.64
CA VAL A 336 -17.10 -8.48 -10.96
C VAL A 336 -15.78 -8.09 -11.64
N GLY A 337 -15.37 -6.82 -11.53
CA GLY A 337 -14.09 -6.34 -12.07
C GLY A 337 -12.90 -7.11 -11.53
N MET A 338 -12.79 -7.27 -10.20
CA MET A 338 -11.70 -8.02 -9.57
C MET A 338 -11.74 -9.51 -9.91
N VAL A 339 -12.94 -10.13 -9.96
CA VAL A 339 -13.10 -11.51 -10.40
C VAL A 339 -12.68 -11.68 -11.85
N THR A 340 -13.00 -10.71 -12.73
CA THR A 340 -12.57 -10.70 -14.13
C THR A 340 -11.05 -10.65 -14.26
N MET A 341 -10.38 -9.79 -13.49
CA MET A 341 -8.91 -9.68 -13.49
C MET A 341 -8.24 -10.97 -12.99
N GLY A 342 -8.73 -11.51 -11.87
CA GLY A 342 -8.24 -12.78 -11.33
C GLY A 342 -8.50 -13.95 -12.29
N GLY A 343 -9.70 -14.00 -12.88
CA GLY A 343 -10.09 -14.98 -13.89
C GLY A 343 -9.21 -14.92 -15.14
N ALA A 344 -8.88 -13.73 -15.63
CA ALA A 344 -7.97 -13.55 -16.76
C ALA A 344 -6.57 -14.11 -16.48
N LEU A 345 -6.02 -13.87 -15.28
CA LEU A 345 -4.75 -14.44 -14.87
C LEU A 345 -4.82 -15.97 -14.78
N LEU A 346 -5.83 -16.51 -14.12
CA LEU A 346 -6.02 -17.97 -13.99
C LEU A 346 -6.24 -18.65 -15.34
N TRP A 347 -7.04 -18.04 -16.22
CA TRP A 347 -7.24 -18.52 -17.59
C TRP A 347 -5.93 -18.56 -18.37
N ARG A 348 -5.10 -17.53 -18.22
CA ARG A 348 -3.78 -17.48 -18.87
C ARG A 348 -2.86 -18.55 -18.33
N LEU A 349 -2.82 -18.75 -17.02
CA LEU A 349 -2.07 -19.83 -16.37
C LEU A 349 -2.52 -21.24 -16.80
N ALA A 350 -3.84 -21.42 -17.03
CA ALA A 350 -4.38 -22.71 -17.49
C ALA A 350 -3.92 -23.11 -18.91
N SER A 351 -3.33 -22.20 -19.67
CA SER A 351 -2.81 -22.48 -21.03
C SER A 351 -1.46 -23.23 -21.03
N VAL A 352 -0.83 -23.38 -19.89
CA VAL A 352 0.44 -24.12 -19.74
C VAL A 352 0.28 -25.33 -18.82
N ARG A 353 1.29 -26.22 -18.78
CA ARG A 353 1.26 -27.40 -17.89
C ARG A 353 1.09 -26.94 -16.43
N TRP A 354 0.23 -27.64 -15.66
CA TRP A 354 -0.13 -27.29 -14.30
C TRP A 354 1.08 -27.04 -13.36
N VAL A 355 2.17 -27.83 -13.52
CA VAL A 355 3.40 -27.64 -12.72
C VAL A 355 4.06 -26.29 -13.00
N ASN A 356 4.06 -25.84 -14.26
CA ASN A 356 4.59 -24.53 -14.64
C ASN A 356 3.63 -23.42 -14.19
N ALA A 357 2.32 -23.63 -14.32
CA ALA A 357 1.29 -22.70 -13.86
C ALA A 357 1.40 -22.41 -12.35
N MET A 358 1.55 -23.47 -11.54
CA MET A 358 1.78 -23.34 -10.10
C MET A 358 3.04 -22.54 -9.78
N ALA A 359 4.16 -22.85 -10.46
CA ALA A 359 5.42 -22.17 -10.23
C ALA A 359 5.38 -20.67 -10.64
N LEU A 360 4.64 -20.34 -11.70
CA LEU A 360 4.39 -18.96 -12.11
C LEU A 360 3.48 -18.22 -11.12
N LEU A 361 2.40 -18.87 -10.67
CA LEU A 361 1.48 -18.32 -9.68
C LEU A 361 2.19 -18.00 -8.35
N ALA A 362 3.15 -18.83 -7.95
CA ALA A 362 3.94 -18.62 -6.73
C ALA A 362 4.60 -17.24 -6.65
N LEU A 363 5.00 -16.67 -7.80
CA LEU A 363 5.66 -15.35 -7.85
C LEU A 363 4.79 -14.21 -7.32
N VAL A 364 3.49 -14.27 -7.56
CA VAL A 364 2.55 -13.19 -7.19
C VAL A 364 1.74 -13.51 -5.93
N THR A 365 1.73 -14.77 -5.49
CA THR A 365 0.93 -15.24 -4.35
C THR A 365 1.16 -14.44 -3.06
N PRO A 366 2.40 -14.11 -2.63
CA PRO A 366 2.58 -13.37 -1.37
C PRO A 366 1.93 -11.98 -1.41
N ILE A 367 2.04 -11.26 -2.54
CA ILE A 367 1.46 -9.92 -2.68
C ILE A 367 -0.06 -10.02 -2.77
N LEU A 368 -0.61 -10.92 -3.60
CA LEU A 368 -2.05 -11.10 -3.75
C LEU A 368 -2.73 -11.54 -2.44
N LEU A 369 -2.08 -12.40 -1.66
CA LEU A 369 -2.57 -12.77 -0.33
C LEU A 369 -2.58 -11.56 0.61
N HIS A 370 -1.55 -10.73 0.57
CA HIS A 370 -1.46 -9.56 1.44
C HIS A 370 -2.57 -8.53 1.14
N THR A 371 -2.98 -8.36 -0.11
CA THR A 371 -4.12 -7.49 -0.46
C THR A 371 -5.45 -7.96 0.15
N GLN A 372 -5.57 -9.25 0.51
CA GLN A 372 -6.76 -9.79 1.17
C GLN A 372 -6.70 -9.68 2.71
N THR A 373 -5.64 -9.13 3.26
CA THR A 373 -5.46 -9.00 4.71
C THR A 373 -5.09 -7.60 5.17
N GLU A 374 -4.62 -6.75 4.27
CA GLU A 374 -4.24 -5.34 4.49
C GLU A 374 -4.28 -4.60 3.14
N TYR A 375 -3.70 -3.39 3.10
CA TYR A 375 -3.62 -2.52 1.92
C TYR A 375 -2.15 -2.26 1.47
N PRO A 376 -1.38 -3.31 1.14
CA PRO A 376 0.06 -3.19 0.89
C PRO A 376 0.40 -2.31 -0.32
N LEU A 377 -0.48 -2.24 -1.32
CA LEU A 377 -0.26 -1.50 -2.56
C LEU A 377 -0.37 0.01 -2.38
N TYR A 378 -1.17 0.48 -1.40
CA TYR A 378 -1.23 1.90 -1.02
C TYR A 378 -0.11 2.27 -0.07
N HIS A 379 0.30 1.35 0.80
CA HIS A 379 1.37 1.59 1.76
C HIS A 379 2.72 1.76 1.04
N ALA A 380 3.07 0.82 0.17
CA ALA A 380 4.34 0.79 -0.54
C ALA A 380 4.15 0.51 -2.03
N ILE A 381 4.28 1.57 -2.83
CA ILE A 381 4.08 1.51 -4.29
C ILE A 381 5.03 0.50 -4.97
N VAL A 382 6.16 0.20 -4.36
CA VAL A 382 7.11 -0.80 -4.88
C VAL A 382 6.46 -2.19 -5.00
N LEU A 383 5.52 -2.56 -4.09
CA LEU A 383 4.79 -3.83 -4.21
C LEU A 383 3.83 -3.83 -5.40
N TRP A 384 3.27 -2.66 -5.75
CA TRP A 384 2.43 -2.52 -6.95
C TRP A 384 3.26 -2.71 -8.22
N TRP A 385 4.41 -2.03 -8.33
CA TRP A 385 5.30 -2.18 -9.48
C TRP A 385 5.91 -3.58 -9.57
N LEU A 386 6.23 -4.19 -8.44
CA LEU A 386 6.69 -5.57 -8.40
C LEU A 386 5.62 -6.55 -8.89
N LEU A 387 4.39 -6.45 -8.38
CA LEU A 387 3.26 -7.28 -8.80
C LEU A 387 3.05 -7.20 -10.32
N LEU A 388 2.96 -5.98 -10.86
CA LEU A 388 2.73 -5.77 -12.29
C LEU A 388 3.90 -6.25 -13.15
N THR A 389 5.14 -6.07 -12.67
CA THR A 389 6.32 -6.60 -13.34
C THR A 389 6.31 -8.14 -13.36
N LEU A 390 5.94 -8.78 -12.25
CA LEU A 390 5.82 -10.24 -12.19
C LEU A 390 4.67 -10.75 -13.07
N ILE A 391 3.54 -10.06 -13.14
CA ILE A 391 2.44 -10.36 -14.07
C ILE A 391 2.93 -10.29 -15.53
N TYR A 392 3.68 -9.26 -15.89
CA TYR A 392 4.32 -9.17 -17.22
C TYR A 392 5.25 -10.34 -17.51
N ILE A 393 6.09 -10.75 -16.54
CA ILE A 393 6.99 -11.90 -16.67
C ILE A 393 6.20 -13.20 -16.85
N ILE A 394 5.17 -13.42 -16.04
CA ILE A 394 4.29 -14.59 -16.13
C ILE A 394 3.67 -14.70 -17.52
N ASP A 395 3.06 -13.62 -18.01
CA ASP A 395 2.36 -13.64 -19.30
C ASP A 395 3.35 -13.85 -20.47
N THR A 396 4.53 -13.23 -20.39
CA THR A 396 5.59 -13.39 -21.41
C THR A 396 6.14 -14.81 -21.44
N ASP A 397 6.39 -15.42 -20.28
CA ASP A 397 6.89 -16.80 -20.20
C ASP A 397 5.84 -17.81 -20.70
N ILE A 398 4.56 -17.56 -20.43
CA ILE A 398 3.45 -18.36 -20.97
C ILE A 398 3.38 -18.20 -22.50
N GLU A 399 3.53 -16.99 -23.02
CA GLU A 399 3.50 -16.74 -24.46
C GLU A 399 4.63 -17.45 -25.20
N GLU A 400 5.86 -17.39 -24.67
CA GLU A 400 6.99 -18.13 -25.23
C GLU A 400 6.77 -19.64 -25.23
N ALA A 401 6.20 -20.20 -24.16
CA ALA A 401 5.87 -21.62 -24.06
C ALA A 401 4.78 -22.01 -25.08
N ASN A 402 3.74 -21.19 -25.24
CA ASN A 402 2.66 -21.43 -26.17
C ASN A 402 3.14 -21.29 -27.64
N LEU A 403 3.94 -20.27 -27.94
CA LEU A 403 4.53 -20.09 -29.25
C LEU A 403 5.39 -21.29 -29.67
N SER A 404 6.21 -21.80 -28.73
CA SER A 404 7.02 -23.00 -28.97
C SER A 404 6.22 -24.27 -29.18
N SER A 405 5.02 -24.38 -28.59
CA SER A 405 4.18 -25.59 -28.66
C SER A 405 3.11 -25.54 -29.74
N ARG A 406 2.53 -24.36 -30.01
CA ARG A 406 1.39 -24.16 -30.93
C ARG A 406 1.79 -23.50 -32.24
N GLY A 407 2.97 -22.87 -32.33
CA GLY A 407 3.50 -22.23 -33.54
C GLY A 407 2.89 -20.86 -33.87
N PHE A 408 1.98 -20.32 -33.05
CA PHE A 408 1.40 -18.99 -33.25
C PHE A 408 1.30 -18.21 -31.94
N SER A 409 1.40 -16.89 -32.05
CA SER A 409 1.27 -15.95 -30.93
C SER A 409 -0.20 -15.72 -30.59
N SER A 410 -0.51 -15.68 -29.28
CA SER A 410 -1.81 -15.24 -28.79
C SER A 410 -1.90 -13.73 -28.61
N TRP A 411 -0.78 -13.00 -28.68
CA TRP A 411 -0.72 -11.56 -28.52
C TRP A 411 -1.09 -10.83 -29.81
N TRP A 412 -1.74 -9.68 -29.64
CA TRP A 412 -2.11 -8.82 -30.75
C TRP A 412 -1.02 -7.78 -31.00
N ASP A 413 -0.47 -7.78 -32.20
CA ASP A 413 0.48 -6.78 -32.67
C ASP A 413 -0.20 -5.94 -33.75
N VAL A 414 -0.81 -4.82 -33.33
CA VAL A 414 -1.72 -4.02 -34.14
C VAL A 414 -1.04 -2.74 -34.61
N GLU A 415 -1.28 -2.35 -35.88
CA GLU A 415 -0.83 -1.05 -36.39
C GLU A 415 -1.51 0.11 -35.63
N CYS A 416 -0.71 1.10 -35.23
CA CYS A 416 -1.17 2.24 -34.44
C CYS A 416 -0.81 3.56 -35.15
N ARG A 417 -1.82 4.26 -35.69
CA ARG A 417 -1.63 5.49 -36.48
C ARG A 417 -1.62 6.80 -35.70
N PRO A 418 -2.31 6.98 -34.53
CA PRO A 418 -2.35 8.27 -33.83
C PRO A 418 -1.03 8.58 -33.07
N TRP A 419 0.08 8.51 -33.75
CA TRP A 419 1.41 8.63 -33.15
C TRP A 419 1.71 10.01 -32.56
N LEU A 420 1.15 11.10 -33.08
CA LEU A 420 1.31 12.46 -32.54
C LEU A 420 0.68 12.60 -31.17
N LEU A 421 -0.57 12.12 -31.00
CA LEU A 421 -1.26 12.11 -29.72
C LEU A 421 -0.50 11.26 -28.69
N LEU A 422 -0.06 10.07 -29.10
CA LEU A 422 0.71 9.20 -28.22
C LEU A 422 2.06 9.81 -27.82
N ARG A 423 2.73 10.54 -28.70
CA ARG A 423 3.96 11.28 -28.36
C ARG A 423 3.68 12.38 -27.35
N PHE A 424 2.61 13.13 -27.55
CA PHE A 424 2.20 14.15 -26.58
C PHE A 424 1.96 13.53 -25.21
N ILE A 425 1.17 12.46 -25.12
CA ILE A 425 0.88 11.75 -23.85
C ILE A 425 2.16 11.16 -23.25
N ALA A 426 3.04 10.57 -24.06
CA ALA A 426 4.31 9.99 -23.63
C ALA A 426 5.24 11.00 -22.93
N ILE A 427 5.20 12.26 -23.38
CA ILE A 427 5.97 13.37 -22.78
C ILE A 427 5.20 13.98 -21.62
N ALA A 428 3.89 14.19 -21.75
CA ALA A 428 3.06 14.85 -20.74
C ALA A 428 3.04 14.08 -19.41
N ILE A 429 2.97 12.74 -19.44
CA ILE A 429 2.95 11.93 -18.23
C ILE A 429 4.17 12.20 -17.33
N PRO A 430 5.41 12.00 -17.76
CA PRO A 430 6.56 12.29 -16.90
C PRO A 430 6.72 13.79 -16.60
N LEU A 431 6.38 14.67 -17.56
CA LEU A 431 6.46 16.12 -17.37
C LEU A 431 5.53 16.61 -16.24
N LEU A 432 4.39 15.98 -16.03
CA LEU A 432 3.46 16.30 -14.94
C LEU A 432 3.83 15.57 -13.63
N VAL A 433 4.12 14.27 -13.73
CA VAL A 433 4.34 13.43 -12.55
C VAL A 433 5.67 13.73 -11.86
N VAL A 434 6.75 13.93 -12.61
CA VAL A 434 8.08 14.16 -12.01
C VAL A 434 8.12 15.42 -11.15
N PRO A 435 7.70 16.62 -11.63
CA PRO A 435 7.66 17.81 -10.79
C PRO A 435 6.70 17.67 -9.60
N PHE A 436 5.53 17.04 -9.80
CA PHE A 436 4.58 16.80 -8.72
C PHE A 436 5.22 15.94 -7.61
N MET A 437 5.93 14.87 -7.96
CA MET A 437 6.56 13.99 -6.97
C MET A 437 7.79 14.62 -6.31
N LEU A 438 8.57 15.41 -7.02
CA LEU A 438 9.69 16.15 -6.42
C LEU A 438 9.18 17.20 -5.42
N THR A 439 8.11 17.92 -5.77
CA THR A 439 7.47 18.86 -4.84
C THR A 439 6.74 18.14 -3.70
N ALA A 440 6.25 16.91 -3.89
CA ALA A 440 5.73 16.07 -2.81
C ALA A 440 6.82 15.69 -1.78
N ILE A 441 8.04 15.38 -2.24
CA ILE A 441 9.19 15.15 -1.35
C ILE A 441 9.53 16.42 -0.55
N HIS A 442 9.46 17.60 -1.19
CA HIS A 442 9.64 18.87 -0.49
C HIS A 442 8.57 19.09 0.58
N THR A 443 7.28 18.88 0.25
CA THR A 443 6.18 18.96 1.21
C THR A 443 6.40 18.00 2.39
N ALA A 444 6.82 16.75 2.11
CA ALA A 444 7.15 15.78 3.14
C ALA A 444 8.25 16.30 4.08
N TRP A 445 9.27 16.96 3.55
CA TRP A 445 10.36 17.54 4.34
C TRP A 445 9.86 18.70 5.22
N VAL A 446 9.09 19.65 4.67
CA VAL A 446 8.57 20.81 5.40
C VAL A 446 7.65 20.37 6.54
N VAL A 447 6.65 19.53 6.26
CA VAL A 447 5.70 19.07 7.28
C VAL A 447 6.42 18.23 8.35
N THR A 448 7.37 17.39 7.95
CA THR A 448 8.18 16.62 8.93
C THR A 448 8.96 17.54 9.85
N LYS A 449 9.57 18.62 9.32
CA LYS A 449 10.29 19.62 10.12
C LYS A 449 9.36 20.32 11.10
N TYR A 450 8.18 20.76 10.65
CA TYR A 450 7.16 21.39 11.46
C TYR A 450 6.69 20.50 12.62
N GLU A 451 6.27 19.27 12.32
CA GLU A 451 5.76 18.34 13.32
C GLU A 451 6.83 17.88 14.31
N ARG A 452 8.06 17.55 13.83
CA ARG A 452 9.18 17.16 14.69
C ARG A 452 9.70 18.32 15.54
N GLY A 453 9.52 19.56 15.09
CA GLY A 453 9.75 20.78 15.85
C GLY A 453 8.73 21.03 16.97
N GLY A 454 7.75 20.13 17.14
CA GLY A 454 6.69 20.22 18.14
C GLY A 454 5.66 21.30 17.83
N TYR A 455 5.42 21.56 16.53
CA TYR A 455 4.40 22.50 16.03
C TYR A 455 4.66 23.96 16.43
N LYS A 456 5.90 24.31 16.77
CA LYS A 456 6.27 25.63 17.33
C LYS A 456 6.44 26.70 16.26
N GLU A 457 6.72 26.32 15.01
CA GLU A 457 7.03 27.24 13.91
C GLU A 457 5.97 27.18 12.80
N PRO A 458 4.75 27.74 13.01
CA PRO A 458 3.66 27.60 12.02
C PRO A 458 3.98 28.26 10.68
N MET A 459 4.89 29.24 10.64
CA MET A 459 5.34 29.88 9.40
C MET A 459 6.00 28.92 8.42
N LEU A 460 6.53 27.77 8.88
CA LEU A 460 7.05 26.72 7.98
C LEU A 460 5.98 26.19 7.03
N LEU A 461 4.70 26.19 7.42
CA LEU A 461 3.61 25.72 6.54
C LEU A 461 3.44 26.59 5.29
N LEU A 462 3.93 27.84 5.29
CA LEU A 462 3.91 28.74 4.13
C LEU A 462 4.97 28.33 3.07
N ASP A 463 5.97 27.55 3.44
CA ASP A 463 6.99 27.05 2.52
C ASP A 463 6.49 25.86 1.69
N ILE A 464 5.29 25.34 1.96
CA ILE A 464 4.75 24.17 1.25
C ILE A 464 4.44 24.54 -0.20
N VAL A 465 5.18 23.93 -1.14
CA VAL A 465 5.00 24.15 -2.59
C VAL A 465 3.85 23.31 -3.16
N ASN A 466 3.64 22.10 -2.65
CA ASN A 466 2.62 21.18 -3.16
C ASN A 466 1.74 20.61 -2.04
N PRO A 467 0.74 21.36 -1.59
CA PRO A 467 -0.17 20.88 -0.54
C PRO A 467 -1.01 19.66 -0.98
N MET A 468 -1.27 19.52 -2.29
CA MET A 468 -2.09 18.42 -2.83
C MET A 468 -1.48 17.03 -2.56
N ALA A 469 -0.16 16.93 -2.46
CA ALA A 469 0.50 15.66 -2.19
C ALA A 469 0.19 15.11 -0.78
N TRP A 470 -0.11 16.00 0.17
CA TRP A 470 -0.42 15.69 1.57
C TRP A 470 -1.69 16.43 2.04
N LEU A 471 -2.67 16.56 1.15
CA LEU A 471 -3.81 17.47 1.31
C LEU A 471 -4.43 17.39 2.71
N THR A 472 -4.94 16.22 3.10
CA THR A 472 -5.62 16.04 4.39
C THR A 472 -4.75 16.41 5.59
N ARG A 473 -3.43 16.15 5.51
CA ARG A 473 -2.50 16.44 6.61
C ARG A 473 -2.16 17.93 6.69
N VAL A 474 -1.92 18.55 5.54
CA VAL A 474 -1.64 19.98 5.45
C VAL A 474 -2.87 20.79 5.89
N GLU A 475 -4.07 20.39 5.44
CA GLU A 475 -5.32 21.02 5.90
C GLU A 475 -5.49 20.90 7.41
N PHE A 476 -5.21 19.73 7.98
CA PHE A 476 -5.26 19.54 9.42
C PHE A 476 -4.29 20.46 10.17
N ASP A 477 -3.03 20.54 9.73
CA ASP A 477 -2.02 21.36 10.37
C ASP A 477 -2.36 22.86 10.27
N VAL A 478 -2.76 23.33 9.08
CA VAL A 478 -3.15 24.73 8.84
C VAL A 478 -4.37 25.12 9.69
N ASN A 479 -5.40 24.27 9.74
CA ASN A 479 -6.61 24.56 10.52
C ASN A 479 -6.36 24.42 12.02
N SER A 480 -5.42 23.59 12.47
CA SER A 480 -4.98 23.57 13.87
C SER A 480 -4.33 24.91 14.27
N VAL A 481 -3.50 25.49 13.40
CA VAL A 481 -2.95 26.83 13.60
C VAL A 481 -4.05 27.89 13.61
N ARG A 482 -5.00 27.82 12.67
CA ARG A 482 -6.17 28.73 12.62
C ARG A 482 -6.97 28.71 13.92
N LEU A 483 -7.28 27.52 14.45
CA LEU A 483 -7.97 27.39 15.75
C LEU A 483 -7.17 28.04 16.87
N MET A 484 -5.87 27.76 16.94
CA MET A 484 -5.00 28.32 17.98
C MET A 484 -4.97 29.85 17.93
N VAL A 485 -4.77 30.43 16.74
CA VAL A 485 -4.78 31.90 16.55
C VAL A 485 -6.13 32.45 16.92
N GLY A 486 -7.24 31.87 16.44
CA GLY A 486 -8.60 32.30 16.74
C GLY A 486 -8.89 32.35 18.24
N LEU A 487 -8.45 31.33 18.98
CA LEU A 487 -8.62 31.27 20.44
C LEU A 487 -7.75 32.33 21.18
N GLN A 488 -6.49 32.49 20.78
CA GLN A 488 -5.55 33.42 21.43
C GLN A 488 -5.92 34.88 21.18
N THR A 489 -6.33 35.19 19.95
CA THR A 489 -6.65 36.58 19.55
C THR A 489 -8.13 36.90 19.68
N LYS A 490 -8.97 35.95 20.07
CA LYS A 490 -10.45 36.05 20.09
C LYS A 490 -11.01 36.45 18.73
N ASN A 491 -10.41 35.94 17.65
CA ASN A 491 -10.83 36.27 16.29
C ASN A 491 -11.99 35.35 15.87
N GLU A 492 -13.20 35.88 15.84
CA GLU A 492 -14.42 35.15 15.49
C GLU A 492 -14.39 34.59 14.05
N ALA A 493 -13.76 35.31 13.11
CA ALA A 493 -13.67 34.87 11.71
C ALA A 493 -12.83 33.61 11.58
N GLU A 494 -11.70 33.54 12.29
CA GLU A 494 -10.84 32.33 12.26
C GLU A 494 -11.52 31.13 12.94
N LEU A 495 -12.24 31.36 14.04
CA LEU A 495 -13.00 30.30 14.71
C LEU A 495 -14.15 29.79 13.84
N THR A 496 -14.87 30.69 13.15
CA THR A 496 -15.94 30.31 12.22
C THR A 496 -15.41 29.54 11.04
N ALA A 497 -14.29 29.96 10.43
CA ALA A 497 -13.65 29.26 9.34
C ALA A 497 -13.14 27.84 9.77
N TYR A 498 -12.67 27.71 11.02
CA TYR A 498 -12.35 26.40 11.57
C TYR A 498 -13.56 25.48 11.66
N LEU A 499 -14.71 26.01 12.13
CA LEU A 499 -15.96 25.25 12.25
C LEU A 499 -16.47 24.78 10.88
N GLU A 500 -16.43 25.62 9.86
CA GLU A 500 -16.84 25.28 8.49
C GLU A 500 -15.98 24.16 7.93
N TRP A 501 -14.65 24.29 8.05
CA TRP A 501 -13.74 23.23 7.66
C TRP A 501 -13.94 21.95 8.47
N GLY A 502 -14.04 22.06 9.80
CA GLY A 502 -14.20 20.93 10.70
C GLY A 502 -15.46 20.12 10.39
N GLN A 503 -16.58 20.79 10.13
CA GLN A 503 -17.85 20.14 9.76
C GLN A 503 -17.73 19.38 8.43
N ALA A 504 -17.11 19.98 7.42
CA ALA A 504 -16.84 19.33 6.14
C ALA A 504 -15.90 18.13 6.32
N PHE A 505 -14.86 18.28 7.13
CA PHE A 505 -13.87 17.22 7.38
C PHE A 505 -14.49 16.01 8.09
N VAL A 506 -15.23 16.21 9.19
CA VAL A 506 -15.78 15.09 9.96
C VAL A 506 -16.91 14.35 9.25
N SER A 507 -17.56 14.98 8.25
CA SER A 507 -18.57 14.29 7.44
C SER A 507 -17.99 13.12 6.65
N HIS A 508 -16.74 13.24 6.19
CA HIS A 508 -16.00 12.21 5.46
C HIS A 508 -15.06 11.43 6.38
N THR A 509 -14.27 12.14 7.19
CA THR A 509 -13.21 11.59 8.04
C THR A 509 -13.51 11.95 9.51
N PRO A 510 -14.45 11.25 10.16
CA PRO A 510 -14.78 11.54 11.55
C PRO A 510 -13.55 11.39 12.45
N ARG A 511 -13.34 12.33 13.38
CA ARG A 511 -12.23 12.30 14.36
C ARG A 511 -12.68 12.94 15.66
N ALA A 512 -12.48 12.23 16.77
CA ALA A 512 -12.87 12.69 18.10
C ALA A 512 -12.23 14.04 18.47
N ASN A 513 -10.95 14.21 18.16
CA ASN A 513 -10.22 15.46 18.43
C ASN A 513 -10.73 16.65 17.60
N ILE A 514 -11.18 16.43 16.36
CA ILE A 514 -11.80 17.52 15.55
C ILE A 514 -13.14 17.91 16.16
N TYR A 515 -14.00 16.96 16.56
CA TYR A 515 -15.24 17.25 17.27
C TYR A 515 -14.99 18.03 18.56
N ALA A 516 -14.02 17.59 19.38
CA ALA A 516 -13.66 18.28 20.62
C ALA A 516 -13.18 19.71 20.35
N ASN A 517 -12.37 19.92 19.34
CA ASN A 517 -11.88 21.23 18.93
C ASN A 517 -13.02 22.13 18.40
N MET A 518 -13.99 21.58 17.66
CA MET A 518 -15.20 22.33 17.26
C MET A 518 -16.04 22.76 18.46
N VAL A 519 -16.20 21.89 19.46
CA VAL A 519 -16.87 22.22 20.72
C VAL A 519 -16.15 23.39 21.44
N ILE A 520 -14.81 23.39 21.45
CA ILE A 520 -14.02 24.49 22.03
C ILE A 520 -14.26 25.80 21.27
N ALA A 521 -14.22 25.76 19.93
CA ALA A 521 -14.44 26.92 19.08
C ALA A 521 -15.86 27.51 19.27
N LEU A 522 -16.90 26.66 19.32
CA LEU A 522 -18.28 27.06 19.57
C LEU A 522 -18.45 27.73 20.94
N ASN A 523 -17.83 27.18 21.99
CA ASN A 523 -17.85 27.79 23.32
C ASN A 523 -17.13 29.14 23.34
N ALA A 524 -16.02 29.30 22.63
CA ALA A 524 -15.29 30.55 22.52
C ALA A 524 -16.10 31.63 21.79
N LEU A 525 -16.95 31.22 20.84
CA LEU A 525 -17.92 32.11 20.16
C LEU A 525 -19.21 32.37 20.97
N GLY A 526 -19.34 31.82 22.18
CA GLY A 526 -20.55 31.94 23.00
C GLY A 526 -21.74 31.08 22.54
N ARG A 527 -21.57 30.22 21.52
CA ARG A 527 -22.60 29.34 20.91
C ARG A 527 -22.79 28.04 21.70
N ARG A 528 -23.17 28.17 22.99
CA ARG A 528 -23.18 27.04 23.93
C ARG A 528 -24.13 25.92 23.57
N ASP A 529 -25.32 26.23 23.04
CA ASP A 529 -26.30 25.20 22.67
C ASP A 529 -25.79 24.33 21.51
N GLU A 530 -25.13 24.95 20.52
CA GLU A 530 -24.53 24.27 19.42
C GLU A 530 -23.32 23.43 19.88
N ALA A 531 -22.51 23.92 20.82
CA ALA A 531 -21.41 23.17 21.41
C ALA A 531 -21.91 21.92 22.13
N ASN A 532 -23.02 22.00 22.87
CA ASN A 532 -23.63 20.87 23.55
C ASN A 532 -24.23 19.86 22.55
N ALA A 533 -24.89 20.35 21.50
CA ALA A 533 -25.40 19.50 20.42
C ALA A 533 -24.26 18.73 19.70
N MET A 534 -23.20 19.44 19.32
CA MET A 534 -22.00 18.87 18.69
C MET A 534 -21.34 17.81 19.58
N ARG A 535 -21.19 18.10 20.88
CA ARG A 535 -20.64 17.14 21.85
C ARG A 535 -21.52 15.90 21.96
N SER A 536 -22.85 16.08 22.02
CA SER A 536 -23.80 14.96 22.08
C SER A 536 -23.74 14.08 20.85
N GLU A 537 -23.60 14.66 19.67
CA GLU A 537 -23.40 13.94 18.40
C GLU A 537 -22.08 13.14 18.43
N ALA A 538 -20.99 13.82 18.80
CA ALA A 538 -19.67 13.18 18.87
C ALA A 538 -19.63 12.03 19.86
N LEU A 539 -20.31 12.11 21.00
CA LEU A 539 -20.40 11.05 22.00
C LEU A 539 -21.17 9.81 21.51
N LYS A 540 -22.04 9.92 20.50
CA LYS A 540 -22.65 8.75 19.85
C LYS A 540 -21.62 7.94 19.09
N LEU A 541 -20.60 8.60 18.49
CA LEU A 541 -19.54 7.98 17.74
C LEU A 541 -18.36 7.54 18.65
N TYR A 542 -18.05 8.33 19.67
CA TYR A 542 -16.89 8.18 20.55
C TYR A 542 -17.31 8.25 22.04
N PRO A 543 -18.09 7.28 22.54
CA PRO A 543 -18.68 7.35 23.88
C PRO A 543 -17.66 7.31 25.03
N THR A 544 -16.45 6.80 24.77
CA THR A 544 -15.39 6.63 25.78
C THR A 544 -14.23 7.60 25.61
N ASP A 545 -14.29 8.50 24.60
CA ASP A 545 -13.16 9.39 24.32
C ASP A 545 -13.00 10.45 25.45
N PRO A 546 -11.79 10.56 26.06
CA PRO A 546 -11.54 11.45 27.19
C PRO A 546 -11.72 12.94 26.85
N LEU A 547 -11.48 13.35 25.60
CA LEU A 547 -11.64 14.74 25.16
C LEU A 547 -13.13 15.15 25.13
N LEU A 548 -14.00 14.21 24.79
CA LEU A 548 -15.44 14.44 24.67
C LEU A 548 -16.18 14.23 25.99
N THR A 549 -15.76 13.27 26.82
CA THR A 549 -16.35 13.00 28.13
C THR A 549 -15.98 14.04 29.19
N GLY A 550 -14.98 14.89 28.94
CA GLY A 550 -14.50 15.90 29.89
C GLY A 550 -13.59 15.34 30.98
N SER A 551 -13.17 14.09 30.89
CA SER A 551 -12.25 13.45 31.84
C SER A 551 -10.78 13.89 31.63
N ALA A 552 -10.43 14.46 30.47
CA ALA A 552 -9.14 15.05 30.22
C ALA A 552 -9.23 16.57 30.46
N ALA A 553 -8.51 17.07 31.44
CA ALA A 553 -8.33 18.50 31.64
C ALA A 553 -7.53 19.08 30.46
N THR A 554 -8.15 20.04 29.76
CA THR A 554 -7.55 20.90 28.75
C THR A 554 -7.05 20.22 27.48
N ALA A 555 -7.85 20.34 26.47
CA ALA A 555 -7.71 19.88 25.11
C ALA A 555 -6.36 20.18 24.46
N VAL A 556 -5.92 19.22 23.78
CA VAL A 556 -4.78 19.22 22.88
C VAL A 556 -5.15 19.98 21.60
N ILE A 557 -4.61 21.14 21.42
CA ILE A 557 -4.65 21.91 20.17
C ILE A 557 -3.80 21.26 19.07
N SER A 558 -2.93 20.32 19.44
CA SER A 558 -2.12 19.52 18.53
C SER A 558 -2.68 18.10 18.42
N GLY A 559 -2.79 17.56 17.22
CA GLY A 559 -3.20 16.16 16.94
C GLY A 559 -2.21 15.09 17.43
N VAL A 560 -1.48 15.38 18.49
CA VAL A 560 -0.54 14.49 19.17
C VAL A 560 -1.10 14.18 20.53
N ASP A 561 -1.31 12.92 20.82
CA ASP A 561 -1.47 12.41 22.17
C ASP A 561 -0.37 12.98 23.08
N GLN A 562 -0.69 13.32 24.32
CA GLN A 562 0.24 13.88 25.32
C GLN A 562 1.50 13.03 25.55
N THR A 563 1.55 11.82 25.00
CA THR A 563 2.72 10.94 25.07
C THR A 563 3.69 11.08 23.90
N GLY A 564 3.42 11.97 22.90
CA GLY A 564 4.22 12.06 21.69
C GLY A 564 4.19 10.79 20.83
N LYS A 565 3.40 9.83 21.23
CA LYS A 565 3.11 8.62 20.48
C LYS A 565 1.81 8.87 19.74
N ARG A 566 1.89 9.05 18.41
CA ARG A 566 0.76 8.60 17.61
C ARG A 566 0.43 7.20 18.10
N THR A 567 -0.84 6.94 18.32
CA THR A 567 -1.34 5.58 18.24
C THR A 567 -1.06 5.09 16.83
N ALA A 568 0.22 4.92 16.52
CA ALA A 568 0.66 4.10 15.42
C ALA A 568 0.07 2.74 15.77
N ASN A 569 -0.85 2.27 14.93
CA ASN A 569 -1.45 0.95 14.99
C ASN A 569 -0.40 -0.10 15.37
N THR A 570 -0.17 -0.25 16.67
CA THR A 570 0.47 -1.41 17.25
C THR A 570 -0.66 -2.30 17.74
N LYS A 571 -1.22 -3.07 16.81
CA LYS A 571 -1.61 -4.46 17.07
C LYS A 571 -2.02 -5.16 15.78
#